data_140eb515dcff8edc564098071fe51e76
#
_entry.id   140eb515dcff8edc564098071fe51e76
#
_cell.length_a   1.000
_cell.length_b   1.000
_cell.length_c   1.000
_cell.angle_alpha   90.00
_cell.angle_beta   90.00
_cell.angle_gamma   90.00
#
_symmetry.space_group_name_H-M   'P 1'
#
loop_
_entity.id
_entity.type
_entity.pdbx_description
1 polymer ?
#
loop_
_entity_poly.entity_id
_entity_poly.type
_entity_poly.pdbx_seq_one_letter_code
_entity_poly.pdbx_strand_id
1 'polypeptide(L)'
;RTIDRTGGTFLHTSRTNPGKVKVSAIPPFLKTKEHEKLSPDARVDFTPHVLKVLGHLQIDALITIGGDDTQSYAVRLHKEGFPVIAIPKTMDNDVFGTDYCIGFSTAVTRSVDFITSLRTVAGSHERVAIVELFGRNSGETSLISAYLAGVDRAIISEVHFNPDVLANFLLEDKRNNPSNYAIMTISEGAVMEGGSIVETGEEDAYGHRKLGGVGEVWEDYFKRKTGVHTVYQQVAYLMRSGEPDALDRMVAFSYAGLAMDLIMKKEFGKMVAL
;
A
#
# COMPACT_ATOMS: atom_id res chain seq x y z
N ARG A 1 -25.64 -4.04 9.85
CA ARG A 1 -25.50 -5.43 9.36
C ARG A 1 -25.11 -5.52 7.88
N THR A 2 -24.37 -4.55 7.39
CA THR A 2 -23.84 -4.51 6.01
C THR A 2 -22.33 -4.28 5.99
N ILE A 3 -21.66 -4.45 7.15
CA ILE A 3 -20.22 -4.25 7.31
C ILE A 3 -19.41 -5.14 6.35
N ASP A 4 -19.87 -6.35 6.12
CA ASP A 4 -19.29 -7.34 5.21
C ASP A 4 -19.40 -6.97 3.72
N ARG A 5 -20.17 -5.92 3.38
CA ARG A 5 -20.47 -5.50 2.01
C ARG A 5 -20.06 -4.07 1.68
N THR A 6 -19.59 -3.33 2.65
CA THR A 6 -19.12 -1.96 2.48
C THR A 6 -17.59 -1.92 2.53
N GLY A 7 -16.98 -1.12 1.67
CA GLY A 7 -15.55 -0.89 1.72
C GLY A 7 -15.15 -0.05 2.94
N GLY A 8 -13.85 0.01 3.17
CA GLY A 8 -13.28 0.74 4.29
C GLY A 8 -13.26 -0.06 5.60
N THR A 9 -13.25 0.62 6.73
CA THR A 9 -13.20 0.00 8.06
C THR A 9 -14.26 0.55 8.98
N PHE A 10 -14.93 -0.33 9.73
CA PHE A 10 -15.95 0.06 10.70
C PHE A 10 -15.36 0.76 11.92
N LEU A 11 -14.20 0.29 12.39
CA LEU A 11 -13.50 0.83 13.56
C LEU A 11 -12.63 2.04 13.23
N HIS A 12 -12.62 2.46 11.96
CA HIS A 12 -11.69 3.43 11.40
C HIS A 12 -10.22 2.96 11.46
N THR A 13 -9.31 3.82 11.08
CA THR A 13 -7.88 3.51 11.05
C THR A 13 -7.09 4.68 11.64
N SER A 14 -5.93 4.38 12.21
CA SER A 14 -4.99 5.38 12.72
C SER A 14 -3.60 5.10 12.16
N ARG A 15 -2.87 6.16 11.85
CA ARG A 15 -1.44 6.11 11.51
C ARG A 15 -0.54 6.46 12.69
N THR A 16 -1.08 6.44 13.91
CA THR A 16 -0.29 6.68 15.12
C THR A 16 0.38 5.38 15.54
N ASN A 17 1.70 5.42 15.69
CA ASN A 17 2.44 4.35 16.36
C ASN A 17 2.50 4.65 17.86
N PRO A 18 1.76 3.92 18.71
CA PRO A 18 1.75 4.22 20.16
C PRO A 18 3.10 4.02 20.84
N GLY A 19 3.99 3.20 20.29
CA GLY A 19 5.35 3.02 20.78
C GLY A 19 6.32 4.14 20.42
N LYS A 20 5.93 5.09 19.54
CA LYS A 20 6.81 6.14 18.99
C LYS A 20 6.06 7.44 18.73
N VAL A 21 5.27 7.93 19.67
CA VAL A 21 4.48 9.16 19.51
C VAL A 21 5.38 10.39 19.62
N LYS A 22 5.37 11.28 18.64
CA LYS A 22 6.07 12.57 18.73
C LYS A 22 5.48 13.42 19.86
N VAL A 23 6.31 14.14 20.61
CA VAL A 23 5.87 15.02 21.70
C VAL A 23 4.87 16.07 21.21
N SER A 24 5.05 16.60 20.01
CA SER A 24 4.12 17.54 19.37
C SER A 24 2.73 16.94 19.08
N ALA A 25 2.64 15.62 18.94
CA ALA A 25 1.41 14.89 18.64
C ALA A 25 0.73 14.27 19.89
N ILE A 26 1.30 14.46 21.08
CA ILE A 26 0.70 13.95 22.31
C ILE A 26 -0.62 14.69 22.60
N PRO A 27 -1.74 13.97 22.77
CA PRO A 27 -3.00 14.59 23.16
C PRO A 27 -2.86 15.39 24.48
N PRO A 28 -3.53 16.56 24.61
CA PRO A 28 -3.38 17.42 25.78
C PRO A 28 -3.60 16.72 27.12
N PHE A 29 -4.57 15.78 27.17
CA PHE A 29 -4.91 15.03 28.40
C PHE A 29 -3.86 13.97 28.80
N LEU A 30 -2.93 13.62 27.94
CA LEU A 30 -1.80 12.72 28.20
C LEU A 30 -0.47 13.46 28.37
N LYS A 31 -0.46 14.78 28.12
CA LYS A 31 0.75 15.59 28.19
C LYS A 31 1.14 15.84 29.64
N THR A 32 2.38 15.54 29.96
CA THR A 32 2.95 15.78 31.32
C THR A 32 4.02 16.87 31.28
N LYS A 33 4.37 17.43 32.45
CA LYS A 33 5.47 18.39 32.58
C LYS A 33 6.83 17.84 32.13
N GLU A 34 7.00 16.52 32.13
CA GLU A 34 8.21 15.86 31.61
C GLU A 34 8.25 15.93 30.09
N HIS A 35 7.11 15.72 29.44
CA HIS A 35 7.00 15.84 27.98
C HIS A 35 7.29 17.28 27.50
N GLU A 36 6.96 18.30 28.29
CA GLU A 36 7.23 19.71 27.94
C GLU A 36 8.72 20.09 27.93
N LYS A 37 9.56 19.26 28.58
CA LYS A 37 11.03 19.45 28.62
C LYS A 37 11.71 18.81 27.41
N LEU A 38 11.00 17.98 26.65
CA LEU A 38 11.54 17.27 25.49
C LEU A 38 11.39 18.11 24.22
N SER A 39 12.23 17.83 23.24
CA SER A 39 12.07 18.40 21.89
C SER A 39 10.71 18.00 21.30
N PRO A 40 10.05 18.86 20.51
CA PRO A 40 8.79 18.55 19.82
C PRO A 40 8.84 17.27 18.97
N ASP A 41 9.99 16.95 18.42
CA ASP A 41 10.24 15.77 17.59
C ASP A 41 10.69 14.53 18.38
N ALA A 42 10.96 14.67 19.69
CA ALA A 42 11.26 13.53 20.54
C ALA A 42 10.09 12.54 20.54
N ARG A 43 10.41 11.25 20.61
CA ARG A 43 9.40 10.17 20.57
C ARG A 43 9.22 9.56 21.96
N VAL A 44 7.97 9.37 22.34
CA VAL A 44 7.57 8.81 23.63
C VAL A 44 6.78 7.52 23.41
N ASP A 45 7.06 6.51 24.24
CA ASP A 45 6.38 5.21 24.19
C ASP A 45 5.16 5.23 25.13
N PHE A 46 3.97 5.14 24.53
CA PHE A 46 2.69 5.05 25.22
C PHE A 46 2.16 3.61 25.34
N THR A 47 2.97 2.59 25.03
CA THR A 47 2.55 1.19 25.20
C THR A 47 2.03 0.87 26.62
N PRO A 48 2.65 1.36 27.72
CA PRO A 48 2.08 1.16 29.06
C PRO A 48 0.70 1.79 29.24
N HIS A 49 0.43 2.92 28.58
CA HIS A 49 -0.89 3.54 28.60
C HIS A 49 -1.91 2.72 27.80
N VAL A 50 -1.53 2.23 26.61
CA VAL A 50 -2.38 1.34 25.78
C VAL A 50 -2.79 0.10 26.59
N LEU A 51 -1.86 -0.56 27.25
CA LEU A 51 -2.16 -1.73 28.09
C LEU A 51 -3.13 -1.40 29.24
N LYS A 52 -2.99 -0.24 29.88
CA LYS A 52 -3.95 0.23 30.91
C LYS A 52 -5.34 0.44 30.32
N VAL A 53 -5.44 1.01 29.12
CA VAL A 53 -6.72 1.23 28.43
C VAL A 53 -7.37 -0.11 28.06
N LEU A 54 -6.62 -1.06 27.51
CA LEU A 54 -7.11 -2.40 27.18
C LEU A 54 -7.64 -3.12 28.42
N GLY A 55 -6.91 -3.04 29.54
CA GLY A 55 -7.35 -3.58 30.82
C GLY A 55 -8.60 -2.89 31.38
N HIS A 56 -8.69 -1.54 31.29
CA HIS A 56 -9.88 -0.79 31.70
C HIS A 56 -11.13 -1.17 30.89
N LEU A 57 -10.94 -1.40 29.60
CA LEU A 57 -12.01 -1.84 28.69
C LEU A 57 -12.33 -3.33 28.80
N GLN A 58 -11.65 -4.08 29.67
CA GLN A 58 -11.80 -5.52 29.89
C GLN A 58 -11.67 -6.32 28.57
N ILE A 59 -10.66 -5.96 27.75
CA ILE A 59 -10.36 -6.67 26.50
C ILE A 59 -9.40 -7.82 26.83
N ASP A 60 -9.83 -9.05 26.61
CA ASP A 60 -9.06 -10.26 26.90
C ASP A 60 -8.06 -10.62 25.81
N ALA A 61 -8.33 -10.27 24.55
CA ALA A 61 -7.46 -10.49 23.41
C ALA A 61 -7.70 -9.45 22.32
N LEU A 62 -6.68 -9.20 21.51
CA LEU A 62 -6.74 -8.24 20.41
C LEU A 62 -6.45 -8.94 19.08
N ILE A 63 -7.30 -8.69 18.07
CA ILE A 63 -6.99 -9.00 16.68
C ILE A 63 -6.53 -7.72 16.00
N THR A 64 -5.27 -7.69 15.58
CA THR A 64 -4.71 -6.57 14.82
C THR A 64 -4.85 -6.84 13.32
N ILE A 65 -5.39 -5.87 12.56
CA ILE A 65 -5.62 -6.00 11.12
C ILE A 65 -4.87 -4.86 10.42
N GLY A 66 -3.80 -5.18 9.67
CA GLY A 66 -3.01 -4.17 8.99
C GLY A 66 -1.76 -4.70 8.32
N GLY A 67 -0.93 -3.80 7.78
CA GLY A 67 0.36 -4.08 7.17
C GLY A 67 1.50 -4.19 8.20
N ASP A 68 2.74 -4.16 7.74
CA ASP A 68 3.96 -4.34 8.53
C ASP A 68 4.02 -3.48 9.79
N ASP A 69 3.67 -2.21 9.68
CA ASP A 69 3.67 -1.28 10.83
C ASP A 69 2.72 -1.74 11.93
N THR A 70 1.52 -2.21 11.55
CA THR A 70 0.53 -2.74 12.49
C THR A 70 1.04 -4.02 13.13
N GLN A 71 1.63 -4.91 12.32
CA GLN A 71 2.13 -6.19 12.81
C GLN A 71 3.37 -6.01 13.71
N SER A 72 4.24 -5.05 13.41
CA SER A 72 5.37 -4.72 14.27
C SER A 72 4.92 -4.25 15.67
N TYR A 73 3.84 -3.47 15.73
CA TYR A 73 3.27 -3.06 17.02
C TYR A 73 2.52 -4.20 17.73
N ALA A 74 1.88 -5.10 16.99
CA ALA A 74 1.29 -6.32 17.54
C ALA A 74 2.33 -7.21 18.23
N VAL A 75 3.51 -7.38 17.61
CA VAL A 75 4.65 -8.09 18.22
C VAL A 75 5.09 -7.40 19.51
N ARG A 76 5.11 -6.05 19.55
CA ARG A 76 5.43 -5.30 20.78
C ARG A 76 4.42 -5.58 21.88
N LEU A 77 3.12 -5.53 21.62
CA LEU A 77 2.08 -5.82 22.62
C LEU A 77 2.19 -7.28 23.12
N HIS A 78 2.45 -8.22 22.23
CA HIS A 78 2.64 -9.63 22.62
C HIS A 78 3.85 -9.81 23.54
N LYS A 79 4.97 -9.13 23.28
CA LYS A 79 6.16 -9.14 24.15
C LYS A 79 5.92 -8.56 25.54
N GLU A 80 4.96 -7.65 25.65
CA GLU A 80 4.49 -7.11 26.95
C GLU A 80 3.49 -8.05 27.65
N GLY A 81 3.23 -9.23 27.09
CA GLY A 81 2.34 -10.25 27.64
C GLY A 81 0.87 -10.11 27.27
N PHE A 82 0.50 -9.19 26.37
CA PHE A 82 -0.89 -9.06 25.93
C PHE A 82 -1.24 -10.08 24.86
N PRO A 83 -2.40 -10.78 24.95
CA PRO A 83 -2.84 -11.76 23.94
C PRO A 83 -3.19 -11.09 22.62
N VAL A 84 -2.43 -11.38 21.54
CA VAL A 84 -2.63 -10.78 20.22
C VAL A 84 -2.61 -11.85 19.14
N ILE A 85 -3.51 -11.73 18.17
CA ILE A 85 -3.49 -12.41 16.88
C ILE A 85 -3.43 -11.37 15.78
N ALA A 86 -2.64 -11.63 14.74
CA ALA A 86 -2.43 -10.71 13.63
C ALA A 86 -3.11 -11.22 12.34
N ILE A 87 -3.75 -10.29 11.60
CA ILE A 87 -4.31 -10.54 10.26
C ILE A 87 -3.61 -9.60 9.27
N PRO A 88 -2.92 -10.12 8.24
CA PRO A 88 -2.24 -9.29 7.26
C PRO A 88 -3.24 -8.62 6.32
N LYS A 89 -3.20 -7.29 6.27
CA LYS A 89 -4.05 -6.46 5.40
C LYS A 89 -3.24 -5.28 4.85
N THR A 90 -2.84 -5.42 3.62
CA THR A 90 -2.23 -4.36 2.80
C THR A 90 -2.52 -4.64 1.34
N MET A 91 -2.60 -3.59 0.53
CA MET A 91 -2.71 -3.75 -0.92
C MET A 91 -1.36 -4.05 -1.59
N ASP A 92 -0.27 -3.86 -0.88
CA ASP A 92 1.09 -3.98 -1.41
C ASP A 92 1.57 -5.44 -1.45
N ASN A 93 0.84 -6.35 -0.77
CA ASN A 93 1.11 -7.79 -0.61
C ASN A 93 2.53 -8.12 -0.11
N ASP A 94 3.09 -7.25 0.74
CA ASP A 94 4.51 -7.23 1.13
C ASP A 94 4.76 -7.70 2.57
N VAL A 95 3.76 -8.23 3.28
CA VAL A 95 3.92 -8.74 4.66
C VAL A 95 4.62 -10.09 4.64
N PHE A 96 5.79 -10.15 5.26
CA PHE A 96 6.56 -11.38 5.36
C PHE A 96 5.82 -12.48 6.13
N GLY A 97 5.84 -13.70 5.59
CA GLY A 97 5.25 -14.89 6.25
C GLY A 97 3.83 -15.23 5.79
N THR A 98 3.34 -14.58 4.76
CA THR A 98 2.10 -14.94 4.07
C THR A 98 2.26 -14.73 2.57
N ASP A 99 1.58 -15.54 1.76
CA ASP A 99 1.52 -15.36 0.30
C ASP A 99 0.39 -14.39 -0.12
N TYR A 100 -0.50 -14.04 0.82
CA TYR A 100 -1.64 -13.19 0.52
C TYR A 100 -2.00 -12.22 1.65
N CYS A 101 -2.17 -10.95 1.30
CA CYS A 101 -2.69 -9.90 2.18
C CYS A 101 -4.06 -9.43 1.72
N ILE A 102 -5.01 -9.25 2.64
CA ILE A 102 -6.33 -8.70 2.34
C ILE A 102 -6.16 -7.28 1.78
N GLY A 103 -6.80 -7.01 0.65
CA GLY A 103 -6.75 -5.72 -0.06
C GLY A 103 -5.97 -5.75 -1.37
N PHE A 104 -5.10 -6.73 -1.57
CA PHE A 104 -4.29 -6.87 -2.78
C PHE A 104 -5.16 -7.13 -4.02
N SER A 105 -6.01 -8.17 -3.99
CA SER A 105 -6.86 -8.54 -5.12
C SER A 105 -7.81 -7.40 -5.51
N THR A 106 -8.43 -6.75 -4.53
CA THR A 106 -9.29 -5.59 -4.79
C THR A 106 -8.52 -4.45 -5.47
N ALA A 107 -7.29 -4.17 -5.03
CA ALA A 107 -6.46 -3.13 -5.63
C ALA A 107 -6.11 -3.47 -7.09
N VAL A 108 -5.77 -4.72 -7.36
CA VAL A 108 -5.50 -5.21 -8.73
C VAL A 108 -6.76 -5.11 -9.59
N THR A 109 -7.91 -5.60 -9.11
CA THR A 109 -9.19 -5.54 -9.84
C THR A 109 -9.52 -4.10 -10.24
N ARG A 110 -9.43 -3.15 -9.29
CA ARG A 110 -9.65 -1.73 -9.56
C ARG A 110 -8.65 -1.17 -10.57
N SER A 111 -7.38 -1.52 -10.45
CA SER A 111 -6.34 -1.06 -11.37
C SER A 111 -6.60 -1.56 -12.80
N VAL A 112 -6.99 -2.82 -12.97
CA VAL A 112 -7.34 -3.40 -14.28
C VAL A 112 -8.52 -2.67 -14.91
N ASP A 113 -9.56 -2.35 -14.13
CA ASP A 113 -10.71 -1.59 -14.61
C ASP A 113 -10.31 -0.18 -15.11
N PHE A 114 -9.47 0.53 -14.36
CA PHE A 114 -8.96 1.85 -14.75
C PHE A 114 -8.09 1.79 -15.99
N ILE A 115 -7.15 0.84 -16.06
CA ILE A 115 -6.26 0.66 -17.21
C ILE A 115 -7.08 0.35 -18.47
N THR A 116 -8.06 -0.54 -18.34
CA THR A 116 -8.96 -0.91 -19.45
C THR A 116 -9.76 0.29 -19.94
N SER A 117 -10.27 1.11 -19.04
CA SER A 117 -10.99 2.34 -19.37
C SER A 117 -10.07 3.36 -20.06
N LEU A 118 -8.82 3.47 -19.62
CA LEU A 118 -7.84 4.41 -20.19
C LEU A 118 -7.44 4.06 -21.63
N ARG A 119 -7.58 2.79 -22.05
CA ARG A 119 -7.35 2.36 -23.46
C ARG A 119 -8.14 3.17 -24.47
N THR A 120 -9.37 3.56 -24.12
CA THR A 120 -10.22 4.35 -25.02
C THR A 120 -9.61 5.72 -25.30
N VAL A 121 -9.01 6.34 -24.28
CA VAL A 121 -8.33 7.65 -24.40
C VAL A 121 -7.01 7.48 -25.15
N ALA A 122 -6.20 6.48 -24.77
CA ALA A 122 -4.91 6.22 -25.41
C ALA A 122 -5.07 5.93 -26.91
N GLY A 123 -6.03 5.08 -27.30
CA GLY A 123 -6.31 4.74 -28.69
C GLY A 123 -6.91 5.89 -29.49
N SER A 124 -7.88 6.62 -28.93
CA SER A 124 -8.50 7.76 -29.63
C SER A 124 -7.53 8.90 -29.95
N HIS A 125 -6.52 9.09 -29.10
CA HIS A 125 -5.51 10.13 -29.25
C HIS A 125 -4.17 9.62 -29.79
N GLU A 126 -4.06 8.32 -30.07
CA GLU A 126 -2.81 7.67 -30.54
C GLU A 126 -1.59 7.99 -29.66
N ARG A 127 -1.76 7.86 -28.33
CA ARG A 127 -0.76 8.25 -27.32
C ARG A 127 -0.15 7.05 -26.61
N VAL A 128 0.97 7.27 -25.95
CA VAL A 128 1.50 6.36 -24.94
C VAL A 128 0.85 6.69 -23.58
N ALA A 129 0.15 5.72 -23.01
CA ALA A 129 -0.41 5.86 -21.65
C ALA A 129 0.55 5.28 -20.61
N ILE A 130 0.77 6.05 -19.56
CA ILE A 130 1.62 5.72 -18.42
C ILE A 130 0.74 5.69 -17.19
N VAL A 131 0.60 4.53 -16.56
CA VAL A 131 -0.26 4.33 -15.39
C VAL A 131 0.60 4.05 -14.17
N GLU A 132 0.67 5.01 -13.25
CA GLU A 132 1.39 4.83 -12.00
C GLU A 132 0.48 4.21 -10.95
N LEU A 133 0.96 3.13 -10.33
CA LEU A 133 0.24 2.33 -9.36
C LEU A 133 0.96 2.34 -8.00
N PHE A 134 0.18 2.30 -6.93
CA PHE A 134 0.69 2.10 -5.58
C PHE A 134 1.28 0.69 -5.44
N GLY A 135 2.15 0.51 -4.46
CA GLY A 135 2.82 -0.76 -4.15
C GLY A 135 4.07 -0.55 -3.30
N ARG A 136 4.42 0.69 -2.99
CA ARG A 136 5.66 1.05 -2.27
C ARG A 136 6.88 0.38 -2.91
N ASN A 137 7.56 -0.49 -2.15
CA ASN A 137 8.74 -1.22 -2.60
C ASN A 137 8.40 -2.55 -3.28
N SER A 138 7.11 -2.94 -3.32
CA SER A 138 6.61 -4.11 -4.04
C SER A 138 6.07 -3.68 -5.41
N GLY A 139 6.59 -4.28 -6.45
CA GLY A 139 6.09 -4.10 -7.82
C GLY A 139 4.96 -5.05 -8.19
N GLU A 140 4.51 -5.90 -7.25
CA GLU A 140 3.54 -6.97 -7.54
C GLU A 140 2.20 -6.42 -8.03
N THR A 141 1.70 -5.34 -7.42
CA THR A 141 0.46 -4.68 -7.85
C THR A 141 0.57 -4.19 -9.30
N SER A 142 1.71 -3.58 -9.68
CA SER A 142 1.97 -3.11 -11.04
C SER A 142 2.06 -4.28 -12.03
N LEU A 143 2.80 -5.33 -11.66
CA LEU A 143 3.03 -6.49 -12.51
C LEU A 143 1.75 -7.27 -12.79
N ILE A 144 0.99 -7.61 -11.76
CA ILE A 144 -0.24 -8.41 -11.89
C ILE A 144 -1.33 -7.59 -12.61
N SER A 145 -1.46 -6.29 -12.29
CA SER A 145 -2.39 -5.41 -13.01
C SER A 145 -2.03 -5.29 -14.48
N ALA A 146 -0.74 -5.17 -14.81
CA ALA A 146 -0.24 -5.15 -16.19
C ALA A 146 -0.59 -6.43 -16.94
N TYR A 147 -0.31 -7.57 -16.32
CA TYR A 147 -0.58 -8.88 -16.89
C TYR A 147 -2.08 -9.10 -17.19
N LEU A 148 -2.94 -8.81 -16.21
CA LEU A 148 -4.38 -9.00 -16.34
C LEU A 148 -5.02 -7.98 -17.30
N ALA A 149 -4.55 -6.73 -17.32
CA ALA A 149 -5.01 -5.73 -18.27
C ALA A 149 -4.40 -5.90 -19.67
N GLY A 150 -3.38 -6.76 -19.85
CA GLY A 150 -2.69 -6.97 -21.11
C GLY A 150 -2.03 -5.69 -21.63
N VAL A 151 -1.29 -4.97 -20.77
CA VAL A 151 -0.52 -3.79 -21.20
C VAL A 151 0.81 -4.20 -21.85
N ASP A 152 1.44 -3.27 -22.55
CA ASP A 152 2.64 -3.57 -23.33
C ASP A 152 3.87 -3.72 -22.44
N ARG A 153 4.00 -2.90 -21.39
CA ARG A 153 5.15 -2.92 -20.46
C ARG A 153 4.72 -2.73 -19.01
N ALA A 154 5.44 -3.41 -18.10
CA ALA A 154 5.31 -3.24 -16.67
C ALA A 154 6.67 -2.89 -16.07
N ILE A 155 6.73 -1.83 -15.27
CA ILE A 155 7.90 -1.42 -14.51
C ILE A 155 7.62 -1.63 -13.03
N ILE A 156 8.51 -2.38 -12.38
CA ILE A 156 8.38 -2.80 -10.98
C ILE A 156 9.45 -2.14 -10.11
N SER A 157 9.21 -2.08 -8.80
CA SER A 157 10.11 -1.44 -7.84
C SER A 157 11.43 -2.18 -7.66
N GLU A 158 11.42 -3.51 -7.84
CA GLU A 158 12.55 -4.40 -7.54
C GLU A 158 13.67 -4.35 -8.59
N VAL A 159 13.39 -3.79 -9.77
CA VAL A 159 14.36 -3.76 -10.88
C VAL A 159 14.51 -2.34 -11.40
N HIS A 160 15.72 -1.80 -11.34
CA HIS A 160 16.03 -0.52 -11.97
C HIS A 160 15.87 -0.61 -13.49
N PHE A 161 15.23 0.38 -14.09
CA PHE A 161 14.99 0.41 -15.51
C PHE A 161 15.81 1.47 -16.23
N ASN A 162 16.27 1.12 -17.44
CA ASN A 162 16.95 2.06 -18.32
C ASN A 162 15.90 2.89 -19.07
N PRO A 163 15.87 4.24 -18.91
CA PRO A 163 14.85 5.07 -19.52
C PRO A 163 14.92 5.09 -21.05
N ASP A 164 16.11 4.96 -21.62
CA ASP A 164 16.29 4.96 -23.07
C ASP A 164 15.78 3.66 -23.71
N VAL A 165 16.09 2.53 -23.09
CA VAL A 165 15.63 1.21 -23.53
C VAL A 165 14.11 1.13 -23.45
N LEU A 166 13.52 1.59 -22.35
CA LEU A 166 12.07 1.61 -22.17
C LEU A 166 11.39 2.51 -23.23
N ALA A 167 11.96 3.68 -23.50
CA ALA A 167 11.42 4.59 -24.52
C ALA A 167 11.40 3.93 -25.90
N ASN A 168 12.47 3.23 -26.29
CA ASN A 168 12.55 2.53 -27.56
C ASN A 168 11.51 1.40 -27.66
N PHE A 169 11.35 0.61 -26.61
CA PHE A 169 10.33 -0.44 -26.55
C PHE A 169 8.92 0.11 -26.73
N LEU A 170 8.55 1.17 -26.01
CA LEU A 170 7.21 1.76 -26.13
C LEU A 170 6.95 2.40 -27.49
N LEU A 171 7.97 2.96 -28.15
CA LEU A 171 7.85 3.42 -29.53
C LEU A 171 7.63 2.27 -30.50
N GLU A 172 8.27 1.13 -30.28
CA GLU A 172 8.08 -0.08 -31.07
C GLU A 172 6.69 -0.67 -30.84
N ASP A 173 6.27 -0.82 -29.58
CA ASP A 173 4.94 -1.33 -29.20
C ASP A 173 3.84 -0.47 -29.83
N LYS A 174 3.97 0.86 -29.71
CA LYS A 174 3.04 1.82 -30.31
C LYS A 174 2.95 1.65 -31.85
N ARG A 175 4.08 1.50 -32.53
CA ARG A 175 4.13 1.31 -33.99
C ARG A 175 3.53 -0.02 -34.45
N ASN A 176 3.71 -1.08 -33.65
CA ASN A 176 3.21 -2.40 -33.91
C ASN A 176 1.72 -2.55 -33.61
N ASN A 177 1.14 -1.63 -32.82
CA ASN A 177 -0.28 -1.62 -32.54
C ASN A 177 -1.07 -0.97 -33.66
N PRO A 178 -2.05 -1.68 -34.28
CA PRO A 178 -2.88 -1.11 -35.36
C PRO A 178 -3.59 0.18 -35.01
N SER A 179 -3.89 0.39 -33.70
CA SER A 179 -4.51 1.62 -33.18
C SER A 179 -3.49 2.66 -32.73
N ASN A 180 -2.20 2.45 -33.05
CA ASN A 180 -1.09 3.39 -32.86
C ASN A 180 -0.98 3.97 -31.45
N TYR A 181 -1.19 3.14 -30.39
CA TYR A 181 -0.96 3.50 -28.99
C TYR A 181 -0.20 2.41 -28.26
N ALA A 182 0.37 2.74 -27.11
CA ALA A 182 0.93 1.76 -26.16
C ALA A 182 0.52 2.13 -24.72
N ILE A 183 0.46 1.14 -23.84
CA ILE A 183 0.18 1.34 -22.43
C ILE A 183 1.24 0.66 -21.58
N MET A 184 1.68 1.35 -20.53
CA MET A 184 2.55 0.77 -19.53
C MET A 184 2.02 1.03 -18.12
N THR A 185 2.35 0.13 -17.20
CA THR A 185 2.26 0.40 -15.75
C THR A 185 3.64 0.70 -15.19
N ILE A 186 3.67 1.50 -14.13
CA ILE A 186 4.88 1.79 -13.38
C ILE A 186 4.54 1.81 -11.88
N SER A 187 5.31 1.06 -11.08
CA SER A 187 5.19 1.09 -9.62
C SER A 187 5.71 2.43 -9.07
N GLU A 188 5.04 3.00 -8.08
CA GLU A 188 5.44 4.26 -7.43
C GLU A 188 6.86 4.22 -6.83
N GLY A 189 7.36 3.04 -6.47
CA GLY A 189 8.71 2.82 -5.95
C GLY A 189 9.74 2.47 -7.02
N ALA A 190 9.40 2.51 -8.31
CA ALA A 190 10.33 2.19 -9.38
C ALA A 190 11.47 3.21 -9.47
N VAL A 191 12.65 2.76 -9.86
CA VAL A 191 13.88 3.57 -9.93
C VAL A 191 14.47 3.52 -11.32
N MET A 192 14.73 4.70 -11.90
CA MET A 192 15.50 4.81 -13.14
C MET A 192 16.99 4.54 -12.86
N GLU A 193 17.69 3.92 -13.78
CA GLU A 193 19.16 3.77 -13.72
C GLU A 193 19.84 5.12 -13.53
N GLY A 194 20.72 5.21 -12.52
CA GLY A 194 21.41 6.45 -12.13
C GLY A 194 20.57 7.46 -11.35
N GLY A 195 19.31 7.11 -11.04
CA GLY A 195 18.41 7.91 -10.22
C GLY A 195 18.24 7.38 -8.80
N SER A 196 17.27 7.96 -8.09
CA SER A 196 16.83 7.54 -6.76
C SER A 196 15.32 7.43 -6.72
N ILE A 197 14.78 6.79 -5.69
CA ILE A 197 13.33 6.74 -5.43
C ILE A 197 12.79 8.17 -5.35
N VAL A 198 11.65 8.41 -5.99
CA VAL A 198 10.97 9.71 -5.93
C VAL A 198 10.10 9.76 -4.69
N GLU A 199 10.49 10.59 -3.74
CA GLU A 199 9.79 10.80 -2.48
C GLU A 199 9.38 12.26 -2.32
N THR A 200 8.21 12.49 -1.71
CA THR A 200 7.68 13.84 -1.46
C THR A 200 7.08 13.94 -0.05
N GLY A 201 7.04 15.16 0.49
CA GLY A 201 6.39 15.46 1.76
C GLY A 201 7.22 15.12 3.00
N GLU A 202 6.59 15.25 4.17
CA GLU A 202 7.17 14.94 5.48
C GLU A 202 7.04 13.46 5.82
N GLU A 203 7.89 12.98 6.72
CA GLU A 203 7.81 11.62 7.26
C GLU A 203 6.58 11.45 8.16
N ASP A 204 5.89 10.32 7.99
CA ASP A 204 4.78 9.92 8.87
C ASP A 204 5.28 9.40 10.24
N ALA A 205 4.36 8.92 11.08
CA ALA A 205 4.68 8.41 12.42
C ALA A 205 5.60 7.17 12.42
N TYR A 206 5.70 6.48 11.30
CA TYR A 206 6.55 5.30 11.11
C TYR A 206 7.88 5.62 10.41
N GLY A 207 8.06 6.84 9.90
CA GLY A 207 9.26 7.28 9.19
C GLY A 207 9.16 7.13 7.67
N HIS A 208 7.96 6.91 7.14
CA HIS A 208 7.74 6.80 5.70
C HIS A 208 7.41 8.15 5.08
N ARG A 209 7.98 8.44 3.92
CA ARG A 209 7.57 9.53 3.04
C ARG A 209 6.58 9.04 1.98
N LYS A 210 5.86 9.97 1.39
CA LYS A 210 4.98 9.66 0.26
C LYS A 210 5.84 9.35 -0.96
N LEU A 211 5.71 8.12 -1.48
CA LEU A 211 6.28 7.73 -2.77
C LEU A 211 5.39 8.20 -3.91
N GLY A 212 5.96 8.27 -5.11
CA GLY A 212 5.23 8.50 -6.33
C GLY A 212 5.68 9.74 -7.10
N GLY A 213 5.26 9.78 -8.36
CA GLY A 213 5.68 10.80 -9.33
C GLY A 213 6.82 10.34 -10.24
N VAL A 214 7.30 9.10 -10.09
CA VAL A 214 8.30 8.54 -10.99
C VAL A 214 7.75 8.43 -12.42
N GLY A 215 6.46 8.11 -12.57
CA GLY A 215 5.78 8.09 -13.85
C GLY A 215 5.73 9.45 -14.53
N GLU A 216 5.51 10.53 -13.76
CA GLU A 216 5.54 11.92 -14.26
C GLU A 216 6.96 12.33 -14.69
N VAL A 217 7.97 12.02 -13.87
CA VAL A 217 9.38 12.29 -14.20
C VAL A 217 9.79 11.57 -15.47
N TRP A 218 9.38 10.30 -15.61
CA TRP A 218 9.67 9.52 -16.82
C TRP A 218 8.86 9.99 -18.03
N GLU A 219 7.61 10.43 -17.85
CA GLU A 219 6.78 11.03 -18.88
C GLU A 219 7.48 12.24 -19.51
N ASP A 220 7.98 13.15 -18.67
CA ASP A 220 8.70 14.34 -19.14
C ASP A 220 9.99 13.96 -19.90
N TYR A 221 10.71 12.96 -19.42
CA TYR A 221 11.88 12.42 -20.13
C TYR A 221 11.48 11.87 -21.51
N PHE A 222 10.45 11.04 -21.56
CA PHE A 222 9.97 10.41 -22.78
C PHE A 222 9.52 11.44 -23.83
N LYS A 223 8.72 12.44 -23.40
CA LYS A 223 8.27 13.54 -24.26
C LYS A 223 9.44 14.32 -24.87
N ARG A 224 10.41 14.69 -24.03
CA ARG A 224 11.59 15.44 -24.49
C ARG A 224 12.43 14.64 -25.49
N LYS A 225 12.58 13.35 -25.26
CA LYS A 225 13.39 12.45 -26.10
C LYS A 225 12.73 12.13 -27.42
N THR A 226 11.45 11.86 -27.44
CA THR A 226 10.74 11.24 -28.58
C THR A 226 9.82 12.21 -29.31
N GLY A 227 9.41 13.30 -28.69
CA GLY A 227 8.36 14.22 -29.19
C GLY A 227 6.95 13.61 -29.18
N VAL A 228 6.77 12.39 -28.68
CA VAL A 228 5.47 11.68 -28.66
C VAL A 228 4.65 12.18 -27.48
N HIS A 229 3.38 12.48 -27.75
CA HIS A 229 2.43 12.84 -26.71
C HIS A 229 2.03 11.62 -25.87
N THR A 230 1.83 11.86 -24.58
CA THR A 230 1.52 10.86 -23.58
C THR A 230 0.20 11.17 -22.85
N VAL A 231 -0.29 10.19 -22.12
CA VAL A 231 -1.32 10.35 -21.10
C VAL A 231 -0.76 9.76 -19.81
N TYR A 232 -0.48 10.57 -18.83
CA TYR A 232 -0.08 10.11 -17.51
C TYR A 232 -1.26 10.07 -16.55
N GLN A 233 -1.40 8.96 -15.84
CA GLN A 233 -2.43 8.78 -14.84
C GLN A 233 -1.88 8.08 -13.60
N GLN A 234 -1.94 8.74 -12.46
CA GLN A 234 -1.72 8.11 -11.15
C GLN A 234 -3.06 7.60 -10.61
N VAL A 235 -3.19 6.29 -10.39
CA VAL A 235 -4.44 5.70 -9.87
C VAL A 235 -4.57 5.95 -8.36
N ALA A 236 -3.47 5.87 -7.62
CA ALA A 236 -3.36 6.28 -6.22
C ALA A 236 -4.46 5.68 -5.32
N TYR A 237 -5.16 6.52 -4.56
CA TYR A 237 -6.20 6.09 -3.61
C TYR A 237 -7.41 5.42 -4.24
N LEU A 238 -7.64 5.57 -5.56
CA LEU A 238 -8.72 4.85 -6.23
C LEU A 238 -8.54 3.33 -6.17
N MET A 239 -7.30 2.84 -6.09
CA MET A 239 -7.01 1.43 -5.88
C MET A 239 -7.53 0.89 -4.54
N ARG A 240 -7.69 1.77 -3.55
CA ARG A 240 -8.18 1.45 -2.18
C ARG A 240 -9.66 1.75 -1.99
N SER A 241 -10.36 2.14 -3.05
CA SER A 241 -11.75 2.58 -2.98
C SER A 241 -12.73 1.45 -3.28
N GLY A 242 -13.97 1.62 -2.80
CA GLY A 242 -15.08 0.74 -3.12
C GLY A 242 -15.13 -0.53 -2.28
N GLU A 243 -15.95 -1.47 -2.73
CA GLU A 243 -16.15 -2.76 -2.07
C GLU A 243 -14.98 -3.71 -2.31
N PRO A 244 -14.68 -4.61 -1.36
CA PRO A 244 -13.73 -5.70 -1.58
C PRO A 244 -14.26 -6.65 -2.67
N ASP A 245 -13.36 -7.18 -3.49
CA ASP A 245 -13.70 -8.18 -4.48
C ASP A 245 -13.98 -9.56 -3.84
N ALA A 246 -14.34 -10.54 -4.67
CA ALA A 246 -14.72 -11.87 -4.17
C ALA A 246 -13.57 -12.59 -3.47
N LEU A 247 -12.32 -12.45 -3.97
CA LEU A 247 -11.16 -13.12 -3.38
C LEU A 247 -10.81 -12.53 -2.02
N ASP A 248 -10.76 -11.20 -1.90
CA ASP A 248 -10.51 -10.54 -0.62
C ASP A 248 -11.58 -10.90 0.42
N ARG A 249 -12.86 -10.98 0.02
CA ARG A 249 -13.94 -11.44 0.92
C ARG A 249 -13.72 -12.86 1.41
N MET A 250 -13.39 -13.77 0.51
CA MET A 250 -13.16 -15.18 0.85
C MET A 250 -11.98 -15.33 1.81
N VAL A 251 -10.87 -14.66 1.54
CA VAL A 251 -9.69 -14.69 2.42
C VAL A 251 -9.99 -14.05 3.77
N ALA A 252 -10.71 -12.93 3.79
CA ALA A 252 -11.10 -12.27 5.04
C ALA A 252 -11.94 -13.17 5.95
N PHE A 253 -12.91 -13.90 5.39
CA PHE A 253 -13.68 -14.91 6.15
C PHE A 253 -12.80 -16.04 6.68
N SER A 254 -11.89 -16.56 5.86
CA SER A 254 -10.97 -17.63 6.25
C SER A 254 -10.02 -17.18 7.36
N TYR A 255 -9.43 -15.98 7.22
CA TYR A 255 -8.54 -15.41 8.24
C TYR A 255 -9.26 -15.10 9.54
N ALA A 256 -10.49 -14.58 9.47
CA ALA A 256 -11.30 -14.33 10.66
C ALA A 256 -11.63 -15.63 11.42
N GLY A 257 -12.02 -16.69 10.69
CA GLY A 257 -12.25 -18.00 11.28
C GLY A 257 -11.02 -18.56 11.96
N LEU A 258 -9.88 -18.58 11.27
CA LEU A 258 -8.62 -19.06 11.82
C LEU A 258 -8.16 -18.22 13.03
N ALA A 259 -8.31 -16.91 12.99
CA ALA A 259 -7.97 -16.03 14.13
C ALA A 259 -8.82 -16.35 15.37
N MET A 260 -10.12 -16.60 15.18
CA MET A 260 -11.00 -17.02 16.28
C MET A 260 -10.63 -18.41 16.83
N ASP A 261 -10.29 -19.36 15.97
CA ASP A 261 -9.82 -20.69 16.40
C ASP A 261 -8.56 -20.59 17.27
N LEU A 262 -7.60 -19.74 16.87
CA LEU A 262 -6.38 -19.48 17.65
C LEU A 262 -6.70 -18.85 19.02
N ILE A 263 -7.62 -17.89 19.07
CA ILE A 263 -8.08 -17.30 20.34
C ILE A 263 -8.71 -18.37 21.26
N MET A 264 -9.62 -19.17 20.73
CA MET A 264 -10.29 -20.22 21.50
C MET A 264 -9.31 -21.27 22.05
N LYS A 265 -8.24 -21.56 21.30
CA LYS A 265 -7.14 -22.43 21.72
C LYS A 265 -6.11 -21.73 22.61
N LYS A 266 -6.24 -20.42 22.83
CA LYS A 266 -5.27 -19.57 23.54
C LYS A 266 -3.87 -19.58 22.94
N GLU A 267 -3.80 -19.70 21.62
CA GLU A 267 -2.55 -19.75 20.83
C GLU A 267 -2.20 -18.36 20.30
N PHE A 268 -1.78 -17.47 21.18
CA PHE A 268 -1.47 -16.07 20.88
C PHE A 268 -0.06 -15.84 20.30
N GLY A 269 0.21 -14.62 19.81
CA GLY A 269 1.49 -14.22 19.23
C GLY A 269 1.70 -14.77 17.82
N LYS A 270 0.64 -15.11 17.12
CA LYS A 270 0.65 -15.66 15.76
C LYS A 270 -0.02 -14.71 14.77
N MET A 271 0.41 -14.80 13.54
CA MET A 271 -0.25 -14.20 12.37
C MET A 271 -0.95 -15.32 11.59
N VAL A 272 -2.19 -15.07 11.15
CA VAL A 272 -2.85 -15.94 10.18
C VAL A 272 -2.23 -15.73 8.80
N ALA A 273 -2.07 -16.79 8.03
CA ALA A 273 -1.39 -16.76 6.73
C ALA A 273 -1.99 -17.79 5.76
N LEU A 274 -1.78 -17.55 4.47
CA LEU A 274 -1.97 -18.49 3.37
C LEU A 274 -0.63 -18.83 2.76
#